data_9c5cd6cd438ae3d1f114f64313fc9abd
#
_entry.id   9c5cd6cd438ae3d1f114f64313fc9abd
#
_cell.length_a   1.000
_cell.length_b   1.000
_cell.length_c   1.000
_cell.angle_alpha   90.00
_cell.angle_beta   90.00
_cell.angle_gamma   90.00
#
_symmetry.space_group_name_H-M   'P 1'
#
loop_
_entity.id
_entity.type
_entity.pdbx_description
1 polymer ?
#
loop_
_entity_poly.entity_id
_entity_poly.type
_entity_poly.pdbx_seq_one_letter_code
_entity_poly.pdbx_strand_id
1 'polypeptide(L)'
;DQPRSRGLGDVYKRQLKIVSVDTVHLHDVPDELTLNGRVTFNQEQVAHVYPMFGGTVTELRAEVGDYVRKGDILAILRSGEVADYERQMKEAEQQVIIARRNVDATRDMFDSGLASDKDVLQARQELINAEAEEDRIKEIFSINNFSGRSFYEVKSPVSGFIVEKSVSRNMQLRPDQGEEIFTVSGLEHVWVMADVYESDISKVAEGASVHITTLAYPGKVFSGNIDKVYHLSLIHI
;
A
#
# COMPACT_ATOMS: atom_id res chain seq x y z
N ASP A 1 -71.42 -75.31 7.10
CA ASP A 1 -70.11 -74.73 6.75
C ASP A 1 -70.18 -73.22 6.87
N GLN A 2 -69.60 -72.74 7.94
CA GLN A 2 -69.44 -71.28 8.12
C GLN A 2 -68.09 -70.86 7.63
N PRO A 3 -68.00 -69.82 6.82
CA PRO A 3 -66.68 -69.23 6.42
C PRO A 3 -66.00 -68.54 7.60
N ARG A 4 -64.85 -69.07 7.94
CA ARG A 4 -63.93 -68.41 8.95
C ARG A 4 -63.63 -67.01 8.53
N SER A 5 -63.97 -66.06 9.42
CA SER A 5 -63.53 -64.65 9.34
C SER A 5 -62.01 -64.59 9.29
N ARG A 6 -61.46 -64.23 8.16
CA ARG A 6 -60.06 -63.80 8.07
C ARG A 6 -59.94 -62.56 8.92
N GLY A 7 -59.20 -62.69 10.02
CA GLY A 7 -59.09 -61.63 11.02
C GLY A 7 -58.46 -60.37 10.44
N LEU A 8 -59.01 -59.24 10.84
CA LEU A 8 -58.52 -57.90 10.61
C LEU A 8 -56.99 -57.72 10.86
N GLY A 9 -56.43 -58.67 11.65
CA GLY A 9 -54.95 -58.62 11.95
C GLY A 9 -54.03 -58.85 10.74
N ASP A 10 -54.51 -59.60 9.70
CA ASP A 10 -53.67 -59.85 8.49
C ASP A 10 -53.62 -58.63 7.52
N VAL A 11 -54.67 -57.82 7.56
CA VAL A 11 -54.73 -56.58 6.77
C VAL A 11 -53.81 -55.54 7.38
N TYR A 12 -53.80 -55.43 8.68
CA TYR A 12 -52.88 -54.51 9.41
C TYR A 12 -51.42 -54.95 9.26
N LYS A 13 -51.07 -56.22 9.25
CA LYS A 13 -49.72 -56.70 9.02
C LYS A 13 -49.22 -56.45 7.61
N ARG A 14 -50.07 -56.41 6.60
CA ARG A 14 -49.68 -56.00 5.24
C ARG A 14 -49.51 -54.50 5.09
N GLN A 15 -50.31 -53.71 5.79
CA GLN A 15 -50.18 -52.24 5.78
C GLN A 15 -48.92 -51.77 6.53
N LEU A 16 -48.54 -52.44 7.61
CA LEU A 16 -47.27 -52.13 8.36
C LEU A 16 -46.02 -52.34 7.53
N LYS A 17 -46.04 -53.09 6.44
CA LYS A 17 -44.91 -53.25 5.51
C LYS A 17 -44.79 -52.08 4.49
N ILE A 18 -45.84 -51.28 4.36
CA ILE A 18 -45.92 -50.15 3.41
C ILE A 18 -45.70 -48.81 4.13
N VAL A 19 -45.87 -48.77 5.46
CA VAL A 19 -45.71 -47.57 6.28
C VAL A 19 -44.42 -47.70 7.06
N SER A 20 -43.47 -46.86 6.76
CA SER A 20 -42.27 -46.64 7.59
C SER A 20 -42.63 -45.57 8.60
N VAL A 21 -42.47 -45.89 9.88
CA VAL A 21 -42.61 -44.90 10.95
C VAL A 21 -41.23 -44.49 11.34
N ASP A 22 -40.96 -43.19 11.19
CA ASP A 22 -39.73 -42.59 11.62
C ASP A 22 -39.99 -41.64 12.81
N THR A 23 -39.01 -41.47 13.65
CA THR A 23 -39.12 -40.59 14.81
C THR A 23 -38.66 -39.21 14.42
N VAL A 24 -39.48 -38.19 14.66
CA VAL A 24 -39.11 -36.79 14.44
C VAL A 24 -38.11 -36.39 15.54
N HIS A 25 -36.93 -36.08 15.12
CA HIS A 25 -35.91 -35.50 16.01
C HIS A 25 -35.82 -33.99 15.75
N LEU A 26 -35.72 -33.19 16.81
CA LEU A 26 -35.36 -31.79 16.71
C LEU A 26 -33.90 -31.73 16.30
N HIS A 27 -33.63 -31.16 15.13
CA HIS A 27 -32.30 -30.78 14.70
C HIS A 27 -32.23 -29.27 14.70
N ASP A 28 -31.20 -28.74 15.30
CA ASP A 28 -30.86 -27.33 15.12
C ASP A 28 -30.34 -27.14 13.68
N VAL A 29 -31.14 -26.48 12.86
CA VAL A 29 -30.76 -26.11 11.51
C VAL A 29 -30.04 -24.74 11.62
N PRO A 30 -28.76 -24.64 11.28
CA PRO A 30 -28.10 -23.37 11.28
C PRO A 30 -28.80 -22.44 10.28
N ASP A 31 -29.13 -21.23 10.74
CA ASP A 31 -29.67 -20.17 9.88
C ASP A 31 -28.52 -19.61 9.04
N GLU A 32 -28.45 -20.04 7.79
CA GLU A 32 -27.39 -19.58 6.87
C GLU A 32 -27.86 -18.36 6.10
N LEU A 33 -27.17 -17.24 6.30
CA LEU A 33 -27.38 -16.01 5.55
C LEU A 33 -26.41 -15.95 4.36
N THR A 34 -26.94 -15.91 3.14
CA THR A 34 -26.15 -15.76 1.93
C THR A 34 -26.09 -14.29 1.52
N LEU A 35 -24.87 -13.76 1.44
CA LEU A 35 -24.59 -12.37 1.09
C LEU A 35 -23.78 -12.30 -0.20
N ASN A 36 -24.01 -11.26 -0.99
CA ASN A 36 -23.14 -10.92 -2.11
C ASN A 36 -22.03 -10.00 -1.62
N GLY A 37 -20.83 -10.17 -2.20
CA GLY A 37 -19.70 -9.38 -1.81
C GLY A 37 -18.66 -9.27 -2.92
N ARG A 38 -17.66 -8.42 -2.68
CA ARG A 38 -16.51 -8.24 -3.57
C ARG A 38 -15.22 -8.45 -2.80
N VAL A 39 -14.25 -9.04 -3.47
CA VAL A 39 -12.88 -9.15 -2.95
C VAL A 39 -12.18 -7.81 -3.18
N THR A 40 -11.53 -7.30 -2.16
CA THR A 40 -10.73 -6.07 -2.21
C THR A 40 -9.42 -6.28 -1.45
N PHE A 41 -8.45 -5.42 -1.69
CA PHE A 41 -7.21 -5.43 -0.93
C PHE A 41 -7.45 -4.91 0.50
N ASN A 42 -6.57 -5.33 1.42
CA ASN A 42 -6.61 -4.84 2.81
C ASN A 42 -6.17 -3.36 2.84
N GLN A 43 -7.12 -2.47 3.11
CA GLN A 43 -6.89 -1.02 3.15
C GLN A 43 -5.94 -0.57 4.28
N GLU A 44 -5.76 -1.38 5.32
CA GLU A 44 -4.82 -1.09 6.41
C GLU A 44 -3.36 -1.40 6.04
N GLN A 45 -3.15 -2.22 5.01
CA GLN A 45 -1.83 -2.62 4.51
C GLN A 45 -1.51 -2.04 3.14
N VAL A 46 -1.99 -0.84 2.90
CA VAL A 46 -1.78 -0.10 1.66
C VAL A 46 -0.76 1.00 1.88
N ALA A 47 0.16 1.13 0.95
CA ALA A 47 1.06 2.27 0.88
C ALA A 47 0.67 3.16 -0.30
N HIS A 48 0.23 4.36 0.00
CA HIS A 48 -0.03 5.39 -0.98
C HIS A 48 1.27 6.13 -1.31
N VAL A 49 1.61 6.21 -2.58
CA VAL A 49 2.83 6.85 -3.06
C VAL A 49 2.48 8.21 -3.65
N TYR A 50 3.05 9.24 -3.08
CA TYR A 50 2.88 10.63 -3.50
C TYR A 50 4.18 11.16 -4.10
N PRO A 51 4.12 12.07 -5.09
CA PRO A 51 5.33 12.75 -5.57
C PRO A 51 5.79 13.77 -4.53
N MET A 52 7.03 13.68 -4.09
CA MET A 52 7.62 14.68 -3.18
C MET A 52 8.01 15.97 -3.92
N PHE A 53 8.29 15.88 -5.22
CA PHE A 53 8.68 16.99 -6.08
C PHE A 53 7.78 17.08 -7.30
N GLY A 54 7.47 18.31 -7.70
CA GLY A 54 6.75 18.59 -8.94
C GLY A 54 7.61 18.29 -10.16
N GLY A 55 6.95 17.91 -11.25
CA GLY A 55 7.66 17.65 -12.49
C GLY A 55 6.84 16.90 -13.52
N THR A 56 7.46 16.62 -14.67
CA THR A 56 6.85 15.87 -15.75
C THR A 56 7.32 14.41 -15.70
N VAL A 57 6.39 13.48 -15.75
CA VAL A 57 6.67 12.05 -15.81
C VAL A 57 7.32 11.70 -17.15
N THR A 58 8.57 11.28 -17.13
CA THR A 58 9.33 10.88 -18.31
C THR A 58 9.23 9.40 -18.60
N GLU A 59 9.24 8.60 -17.55
CA GLU A 59 9.23 7.14 -17.65
C GLU A 59 8.33 6.53 -16.55
N LEU A 60 7.57 5.52 -16.94
CA LEU A 60 6.83 4.65 -16.03
C LEU A 60 7.44 3.26 -16.12
N ARG A 61 7.81 2.69 -14.99
CA ARG A 61 8.46 1.37 -14.89
C ARG A 61 7.57 0.32 -14.26
N ALA A 62 6.40 0.72 -13.79
CA ALA A 62 5.49 -0.15 -13.08
C ALA A 62 4.05 0.06 -13.57
N GLU A 63 3.33 -1.05 -13.73
CA GLU A 63 1.94 -1.09 -14.16
C GLU A 63 1.07 -1.77 -13.08
N VAL A 64 -0.26 -1.56 -13.19
CA VAL A 64 -1.22 -2.21 -12.28
C VAL A 64 -1.13 -3.72 -12.43
N GLY A 65 -0.99 -4.42 -11.32
CA GLY A 65 -0.78 -5.87 -11.25
C GLY A 65 0.67 -6.31 -11.13
N ASP A 66 1.64 -5.43 -11.32
CA ASP A 66 3.06 -5.76 -11.15
C ASP A 66 3.41 -5.92 -9.67
N TYR A 67 4.27 -6.90 -9.38
CA TYR A 67 4.90 -7.03 -8.07
C TYR A 67 6.15 -6.18 -7.99
N VAL A 68 6.23 -5.33 -6.98
CA VAL A 68 7.38 -4.45 -6.71
C VAL A 68 7.93 -4.72 -5.32
N ARG A 69 9.24 -4.55 -5.18
CA ARG A 69 9.93 -4.61 -3.89
C ARG A 69 10.12 -3.21 -3.33
N LYS A 70 10.24 -3.14 -2.01
CA LYS A 70 10.64 -1.87 -1.36
C LYS A 70 11.93 -1.33 -1.99
N GLY A 71 11.86 -0.08 -2.48
CA GLY A 71 12.96 0.61 -3.15
C GLY A 71 12.96 0.51 -4.67
N ASP A 72 12.11 -0.33 -5.28
CA ASP A 72 11.98 -0.41 -6.73
C ASP A 72 11.45 0.91 -7.30
N ILE A 73 11.98 1.30 -8.47
CA ILE A 73 11.59 2.54 -9.15
C ILE A 73 10.27 2.32 -9.88
N LEU A 74 9.25 3.10 -9.52
CA LEU A 74 7.92 3.06 -10.11
C LEU A 74 7.80 4.03 -11.28
N ALA A 75 8.35 5.24 -11.11
CA ALA A 75 8.33 6.28 -12.13
C ALA A 75 9.57 7.17 -12.03
N ILE A 76 9.91 7.82 -13.13
CA ILE A 76 10.96 8.83 -13.20
C ILE A 76 10.33 10.15 -13.65
N LEU A 77 10.55 11.20 -12.85
CA LEU A 77 10.08 12.55 -13.13
C LEU A 77 11.25 13.46 -13.45
N ARG A 78 11.04 14.36 -14.42
CA ARG A 78 11.92 15.50 -14.65
C ARG A 78 11.41 16.68 -13.84
N SER A 79 12.21 17.16 -12.90
CA SER A 79 11.83 18.23 -11.97
C SER A 79 12.74 19.43 -12.07
N GLY A 80 12.15 20.63 -12.13
CA GLY A 80 12.90 21.89 -12.04
C GLY A 80 13.49 22.11 -10.64
N GLU A 81 12.75 21.74 -9.60
CA GLU A 81 13.22 21.85 -8.22
C GLU A 81 14.47 20.99 -7.98
N VAL A 82 14.50 19.77 -8.52
CA VAL A 82 15.67 18.89 -8.43
C VAL A 82 16.86 19.50 -9.19
N ALA A 83 16.62 20.15 -10.33
CA ALA A 83 17.66 20.87 -11.08
C ALA A 83 18.27 22.02 -10.26
N ASP A 84 17.45 22.73 -9.48
CA ASP A 84 17.94 23.79 -8.59
C ASP A 84 18.80 23.22 -7.45
N TYR A 85 18.42 22.08 -6.86
CA TYR A 85 19.27 21.40 -5.89
C TYR A 85 20.59 20.92 -6.48
N GLU A 86 20.60 20.41 -7.72
CA GLU A 86 21.83 20.03 -8.41
C GLU A 86 22.76 21.24 -8.64
N ARG A 87 22.19 22.38 -8.99
CA ARG A 87 22.98 23.63 -9.13
C ARG A 87 23.58 24.01 -7.78
N GLN A 88 22.78 24.01 -6.70
CA GLN A 88 23.27 24.31 -5.35
C GLN A 88 24.40 23.35 -4.91
N MET A 89 24.27 22.07 -5.22
CA MET A 89 25.32 21.08 -4.92
C MET A 89 26.64 21.45 -5.60
N LYS A 90 26.60 21.75 -6.91
CA LYS A 90 27.79 22.14 -7.65
C LYS A 90 28.41 23.43 -7.14
N GLU A 91 27.58 24.41 -6.74
CA GLU A 91 28.03 25.65 -6.15
C GLU A 91 28.75 25.40 -4.81
N ALA A 92 28.17 24.53 -3.95
CA ALA A 92 28.80 24.17 -2.68
C ALA A 92 30.11 23.41 -2.86
N GLU A 93 30.16 22.41 -3.78
CA GLU A 93 31.41 21.70 -4.14
C GLU A 93 32.51 22.65 -4.60
N GLN A 94 32.18 23.63 -5.45
CA GLN A 94 33.15 24.63 -5.91
C GLN A 94 33.61 25.56 -4.76
N GLN A 95 32.69 25.92 -3.84
CA GLN A 95 33.03 26.74 -2.70
C GLN A 95 34.01 26.01 -1.77
N VAL A 96 33.86 24.73 -1.52
CA VAL A 96 34.82 23.91 -0.75
C VAL A 96 36.18 23.89 -1.43
N ILE A 97 36.26 23.72 -2.75
CA ILE A 97 37.51 23.73 -3.49
C ILE A 97 38.23 25.10 -3.35
N ILE A 98 37.48 26.18 -3.47
CA ILE A 98 38.02 27.56 -3.33
C ILE A 98 38.51 27.79 -1.90
N ALA A 99 37.70 27.46 -0.90
CA ALA A 99 38.04 27.65 0.52
C ALA A 99 39.29 26.82 0.90
N ARG A 100 39.41 25.58 0.41
CA ARG A 100 40.57 24.73 0.65
C ARG A 100 41.84 25.34 0.08
N ARG A 101 41.81 25.83 -1.17
CA ARG A 101 42.93 26.53 -1.78
C ARG A 101 43.30 27.79 -1.03
N ASN A 102 42.30 28.52 -0.50
CA ASN A 102 42.55 29.73 0.32
C ASN A 102 43.29 29.39 1.62
N VAL A 103 42.92 28.30 2.30
CA VAL A 103 43.64 27.77 3.47
C VAL A 103 45.09 27.48 3.14
N ASP A 104 45.34 26.76 2.06
CA ASP A 104 46.70 26.37 1.62
C ASP A 104 47.54 27.64 1.31
N ALA A 105 46.99 28.54 0.52
CA ALA A 105 47.69 29.81 0.16
C ALA A 105 47.96 30.69 1.40
N THR A 106 47.00 30.81 2.30
CA THR A 106 47.15 31.62 3.53
C THR A 106 48.18 30.99 4.46
N ARG A 107 48.26 29.67 4.50
CA ARG A 107 49.29 28.96 5.28
C ARG A 107 50.69 29.20 4.72
N ASP A 108 50.85 29.11 3.40
CA ASP A 108 52.14 29.40 2.74
C ASP A 108 52.59 30.85 3.00
N MET A 109 51.65 31.81 2.99
CA MET A 109 51.90 33.21 3.36
C MET A 109 52.31 33.33 4.82
N PHE A 110 51.66 32.62 5.74
CA PHE A 110 52.00 32.64 7.17
C PHE A 110 53.42 32.10 7.40
N ASP A 111 53.77 30.97 6.76
CA ASP A 111 55.09 30.35 6.85
C ASP A 111 56.19 31.29 6.29
N SER A 112 55.81 32.15 5.36
CA SER A 112 56.68 33.20 4.79
C SER A 112 56.67 34.53 5.60
N GLY A 113 55.92 34.63 6.70
CA GLY A 113 55.77 35.82 7.52
C GLY A 113 54.89 36.92 6.90
N LEU A 114 54.10 36.62 5.88
CA LEU A 114 53.25 37.56 5.13
C LEU A 114 51.79 37.56 5.58
N ALA A 115 51.39 36.60 6.40
CA ALA A 115 50.05 36.52 6.99
C ALA A 115 50.14 36.29 8.50
N SER A 116 49.06 36.60 9.22
CA SER A 116 48.93 36.36 10.65
C SER A 116 48.24 35.03 10.98
N ASP A 117 48.43 34.53 12.20
CA ASP A 117 47.71 33.35 12.71
C ASP A 117 46.19 33.55 12.64
N LYS A 118 45.70 34.77 12.84
CA LYS A 118 44.29 35.13 12.68
C LYS A 118 43.80 34.89 11.25
N ASP A 119 44.60 35.19 10.24
CA ASP A 119 44.23 35.02 8.84
C ASP A 119 44.09 33.51 8.50
N VAL A 120 45.00 32.69 9.03
CA VAL A 120 44.93 31.22 8.89
C VAL A 120 43.69 30.64 9.58
N LEU A 121 43.38 31.12 10.79
CA LEU A 121 42.17 30.72 11.51
C LEU A 121 40.91 31.10 10.76
N GLN A 122 40.86 32.30 10.18
CA GLN A 122 39.71 32.74 9.39
C GLN A 122 39.54 31.91 8.14
N ALA A 123 40.59 31.62 7.37
CA ALA A 123 40.55 30.79 6.21
C ALA A 123 40.07 29.37 6.54
N ARG A 124 40.52 28.78 7.66
CA ARG A 124 40.02 27.47 8.13
C ARG A 124 38.56 27.51 8.50
N GLN A 125 38.05 28.56 9.15
CA GLN A 125 36.65 28.71 9.50
C GLN A 125 35.77 28.78 8.22
N GLU A 126 36.23 29.48 7.20
CA GLU A 126 35.57 29.55 5.90
C GLU A 126 35.48 28.16 5.24
N LEU A 127 36.56 27.36 5.32
CA LEU A 127 36.53 25.98 4.83
C LEU A 127 35.53 25.11 5.58
N ILE A 128 35.52 25.18 6.91
CA ILE A 128 34.57 24.42 7.74
C ILE A 128 33.13 24.80 7.39
N ASN A 129 32.83 26.06 7.17
CA ASN A 129 31.51 26.54 6.80
C ASN A 129 31.10 26.03 5.40
N ALA A 130 32.04 26.03 4.44
CA ALA A 130 31.80 25.52 3.09
C ALA A 130 31.56 23.98 3.09
N GLU A 131 32.35 23.22 3.86
CA GLU A 131 32.18 21.78 4.02
C GLU A 131 30.84 21.45 4.69
N ALA A 132 30.43 22.20 5.70
CA ALA A 132 29.12 22.01 6.37
C ALA A 132 27.94 22.28 5.43
N GLU A 133 28.03 23.26 4.54
CA GLU A 133 27.00 23.56 3.55
C GLU A 133 26.94 22.45 2.47
N GLU A 134 28.08 21.97 1.99
CA GLU A 134 28.14 20.83 1.06
C GLU A 134 27.49 19.58 1.67
N ASP A 135 27.82 19.26 2.93
CA ASP A 135 27.27 18.11 3.64
C ASP A 135 25.76 18.24 3.84
N ARG A 136 25.25 19.42 4.16
CA ARG A 136 23.81 19.71 4.27
C ARG A 136 23.08 19.38 2.95
N ILE A 137 23.65 19.80 1.82
CA ILE A 137 23.03 19.55 0.51
C ILE A 137 23.14 18.07 0.14
N LYS A 138 24.26 17.39 0.43
CA LYS A 138 24.42 15.93 0.23
C LYS A 138 23.37 15.14 1.01
N GLU A 139 23.06 15.56 2.23
CA GLU A 139 22.01 14.92 3.03
C GLU A 139 20.63 15.06 2.36
N ILE A 140 20.29 16.25 1.85
CA ILE A 140 19.06 16.46 1.08
C ILE A 140 18.99 15.51 -0.13
N PHE A 141 20.09 15.33 -0.86
CA PHE A 141 20.17 14.41 -1.99
C PHE A 141 19.91 12.96 -1.58
N SER A 142 20.50 12.53 -0.46
CA SER A 142 20.36 11.15 0.03
C SER A 142 18.94 10.85 0.51
N ILE A 143 18.32 11.78 1.25
CA ILE A 143 16.96 11.63 1.77
C ILE A 143 15.94 11.57 0.63
N ASN A 144 16.11 12.37 -0.40
CA ASN A 144 15.13 12.53 -1.48
C ASN A 144 15.35 11.61 -2.69
N ASN A 145 16.34 10.73 -2.64
CA ASN A 145 16.63 9.78 -3.73
C ASN A 145 16.84 10.45 -5.09
N PHE A 146 17.58 11.58 -5.14
CA PHE A 146 17.90 12.21 -6.40
C PHE A 146 18.91 11.36 -7.18
N SER A 147 18.61 11.06 -8.43
CA SER A 147 19.49 10.27 -9.31
C SER A 147 20.44 11.10 -10.16
N GLY A 148 20.41 12.42 -9.99
CA GLY A 148 21.17 13.38 -10.81
C GLY A 148 20.48 13.71 -12.14
N ARG A 149 20.99 14.75 -12.83
CA ARG A 149 20.47 15.23 -14.12
C ARG A 149 18.99 15.68 -14.11
N SER A 150 18.57 16.32 -13.01
CA SER A 150 17.20 16.84 -12.84
C SER A 150 16.11 15.78 -12.82
N PHE A 151 16.47 14.52 -12.56
CA PHE A 151 15.53 13.42 -12.45
C PHE A 151 15.28 13.05 -10.98
N TYR A 152 14.01 12.84 -10.68
CA TYR A 152 13.53 12.33 -9.41
C TYR A 152 12.96 10.92 -9.62
N GLU A 153 13.46 9.96 -8.84
CA GLU A 153 13.01 8.58 -8.85
C GLU A 153 11.94 8.36 -7.79
N VAL A 154 10.71 8.10 -8.21
CA VAL A 154 9.65 7.66 -7.31
C VAL A 154 9.84 6.18 -7.02
N LYS A 155 10.10 5.84 -5.75
CA LYS A 155 10.35 4.46 -5.30
C LYS A 155 9.20 3.93 -4.46
N SER A 156 9.02 2.60 -4.52
CA SER A 156 8.04 1.94 -3.66
C SER A 156 8.51 1.94 -2.19
N PRO A 157 7.69 2.42 -1.25
CA PRO A 157 8.02 2.39 0.19
C PRO A 157 7.92 0.99 0.80
N VAL A 158 7.17 0.08 0.17
CA VAL A 158 6.90 -1.29 0.62
C VAL A 158 7.02 -2.28 -0.52
N SER A 159 7.12 -3.58 -0.19
CA SER A 159 6.98 -4.65 -1.18
C SER A 159 5.52 -5.05 -1.31
N GLY A 160 5.04 -5.26 -2.53
CA GLY A 160 3.64 -5.62 -2.79
C GLY A 160 3.28 -5.53 -4.25
N PHE A 161 1.99 -5.59 -4.54
CA PHE A 161 1.44 -5.42 -5.88
C PHE A 161 0.91 -4.00 -6.08
N ILE A 162 1.07 -3.47 -7.26
CA ILE A 162 0.45 -2.20 -7.64
C ILE A 162 -1.03 -2.46 -7.88
N VAL A 163 -1.87 -1.92 -7.01
CA VAL A 163 -3.34 -2.09 -7.07
C VAL A 163 -4.02 -0.92 -7.77
N GLU A 164 -3.38 0.25 -7.76
CA GLU A 164 -3.90 1.44 -8.43
C GLU A 164 -2.75 2.30 -8.99
N LYS A 165 -2.99 2.92 -10.15
CA LYS A 165 -2.07 3.84 -10.81
C LYS A 165 -2.87 5.03 -11.37
N SER A 166 -2.64 6.21 -10.82
CA SER A 166 -3.31 7.46 -11.23
C SER A 166 -2.42 8.35 -12.10
N VAL A 167 -1.27 7.83 -12.58
CA VAL A 167 -0.27 8.57 -13.33
C VAL A 167 -0.09 8.02 -14.73
N SER A 168 0.16 8.91 -15.69
CA SER A 168 0.47 8.60 -17.08
C SER A 168 1.78 9.24 -17.54
N ARG A 169 2.37 8.71 -18.62
CA ARG A 169 3.56 9.30 -19.24
C ARG A 169 3.24 10.71 -19.76
N ASN A 170 4.18 11.63 -19.59
CA ASN A 170 4.08 13.06 -19.90
C ASN A 170 3.07 13.83 -19.04
N MET A 171 2.48 13.22 -18.00
CA MET A 171 1.66 13.92 -17.03
C MET A 171 2.54 14.85 -16.20
N GLN A 172 2.03 16.06 -15.93
CA GLN A 172 2.66 17.02 -15.04
C GLN A 172 2.09 16.82 -13.64
N LEU A 173 2.94 16.51 -12.68
CA LEU A 173 2.59 16.32 -11.28
C LEU A 173 2.95 17.55 -10.44
N ARG A 174 2.12 17.84 -9.46
CA ARG A 174 2.32 18.92 -8.48
C ARG A 174 2.15 18.38 -7.07
N PRO A 175 3.13 18.55 -6.19
CA PRO A 175 3.07 18.02 -4.81
C PRO A 175 1.94 18.63 -3.98
N ASP A 176 1.55 19.87 -4.29
CA ASP A 176 0.51 20.63 -3.60
C ASP A 176 -0.92 20.10 -3.85
N GLN A 177 -1.13 19.30 -4.87
CA GLN A 177 -2.43 18.71 -5.18
C GLN A 177 -2.76 17.49 -4.30
N GLY A 178 -1.78 16.91 -3.62
CA GLY A 178 -1.99 15.75 -2.73
C GLY A 178 -2.53 14.49 -3.44
N GLU A 179 -2.37 14.41 -4.78
CA GLU A 179 -2.82 13.27 -5.56
C GLU A 179 -1.84 12.10 -5.42
N GLU A 180 -2.37 10.94 -5.07
CA GLU A 180 -1.60 9.70 -5.08
C GLU A 180 -1.34 9.24 -6.51
N ILE A 181 -0.11 8.79 -6.77
CA ILE A 181 0.30 8.35 -8.11
C ILE A 181 0.33 6.83 -8.25
N PHE A 182 0.61 6.12 -7.17
CA PHE A 182 0.53 4.67 -7.09
C PHE A 182 -0.01 4.26 -5.73
N THR A 183 -0.72 3.14 -5.73
CA THR A 183 -1.13 2.43 -4.51
C THR A 183 -0.53 1.04 -4.55
N VAL A 184 0.29 0.71 -3.54
CA VAL A 184 0.96 -0.58 -3.41
C VAL A 184 0.37 -1.32 -2.23
N SER A 185 -0.08 -2.56 -2.43
CA SER A 185 -0.67 -3.41 -1.38
C SER A 185 -0.06 -4.81 -1.37
N GLY A 186 0.15 -5.35 -0.18
CA GLY A 186 0.38 -6.78 -0.01
C GLY A 186 -0.94 -7.52 -0.27
N LEU A 187 -0.92 -8.50 -1.19
CA LEU A 187 -2.09 -9.32 -1.48
C LEU A 187 -2.08 -10.66 -0.71
N GLU A 188 -1.25 -10.78 0.32
CA GLU A 188 -1.21 -11.98 1.18
C GLU A 188 -2.51 -12.16 1.96
N HIS A 189 -3.12 -11.04 2.35
CA HIS A 189 -4.43 -10.98 2.98
C HIS A 189 -5.34 -10.06 2.18
N VAL A 190 -6.47 -10.59 1.78
CA VAL A 190 -7.51 -9.83 1.06
C VAL A 190 -8.75 -9.73 1.92
N TRP A 191 -9.49 -8.64 1.77
CA TRP A 191 -10.79 -8.49 2.41
C TRP A 191 -11.90 -8.88 1.45
N VAL A 192 -12.96 -9.41 2.02
CA VAL A 192 -14.23 -9.62 1.31
C VAL A 192 -15.24 -8.68 1.93
N MET A 193 -15.61 -7.64 1.18
CA MET A 193 -16.66 -6.70 1.57
C MET A 193 -17.99 -7.28 1.13
N ALA A 194 -18.83 -7.64 2.10
CA ALA A 194 -20.17 -8.15 1.85
C ALA A 194 -21.21 -7.09 2.13
N ASP A 195 -22.21 -6.99 1.25
CA ASP A 195 -23.32 -6.05 1.39
C ASP A 195 -24.43 -6.70 2.24
N VAL A 196 -24.66 -6.15 3.43
CA VAL A 196 -25.68 -6.62 4.37
C VAL A 196 -26.87 -5.67 4.33
N TYR A 197 -28.08 -6.21 4.10
CA TYR A 197 -29.30 -5.41 4.18
C TYR A 197 -29.65 -5.07 5.62
N GLU A 198 -30.29 -3.94 5.84
CA GLU A 198 -30.69 -3.46 7.17
C GLU A 198 -31.53 -4.49 7.94
N SER A 199 -32.39 -5.23 7.26
CA SER A 199 -33.21 -6.32 7.83
C SER A 199 -32.39 -7.47 8.41
N ASP A 200 -31.19 -7.69 7.91
CA ASP A 200 -30.35 -8.84 8.26
C ASP A 200 -29.14 -8.48 9.14
N ILE A 201 -28.94 -7.20 9.38
CA ILE A 201 -27.78 -6.71 10.15
C ILE A 201 -27.73 -7.29 11.57
N SER A 202 -28.89 -7.57 12.18
CA SER A 202 -28.99 -8.18 13.50
C SER A 202 -28.54 -9.64 13.56
N LYS A 203 -28.43 -10.32 12.40
CA LYS A 203 -27.99 -11.70 12.27
C LYS A 203 -26.49 -11.81 12.05
N VAL A 204 -25.82 -10.69 11.75
CA VAL A 204 -24.39 -10.62 11.45
C VAL A 204 -23.64 -10.16 12.69
N ALA A 205 -22.69 -10.95 13.15
CA ALA A 205 -21.87 -10.63 14.31
C ALA A 205 -20.38 -10.68 13.98
N GLU A 206 -19.60 -9.77 14.56
CA GLU A 206 -18.15 -9.79 14.50
C GLU A 206 -17.62 -11.11 15.10
N GLY A 207 -16.62 -11.71 14.48
CA GLY A 207 -16.05 -13.00 14.85
C GLY A 207 -16.79 -14.22 14.28
N ALA A 208 -17.97 -14.05 13.67
CA ALA A 208 -18.69 -15.17 13.06
C ALA A 208 -17.92 -15.76 11.88
N SER A 209 -17.93 -17.09 11.77
CA SER A 209 -17.30 -17.82 10.67
C SER A 209 -18.11 -17.68 9.39
N VAL A 210 -17.42 -17.50 8.27
CA VAL A 210 -18.03 -17.38 6.94
C VAL A 210 -17.39 -18.34 5.95
N HIS A 211 -18.18 -18.79 5.00
CA HIS A 211 -17.75 -19.58 3.86
C HIS A 211 -17.87 -18.71 2.61
N ILE A 212 -16.77 -18.56 1.90
CA ILE A 212 -16.67 -17.68 0.74
C ILE A 212 -16.46 -18.52 -0.50
N THR A 213 -17.34 -18.36 -1.50
CA THR A 213 -17.21 -18.95 -2.81
C THR A 213 -17.00 -17.85 -3.84
N THR A 214 -16.14 -18.07 -4.83
CA THR A 214 -15.85 -17.09 -5.88
C THR A 214 -16.07 -17.68 -7.27
N LEU A 215 -16.47 -16.83 -8.21
CA LEU A 215 -16.61 -17.24 -9.62
C LEU A 215 -15.26 -17.58 -10.26
N ALA A 216 -14.18 -16.97 -9.79
CA ALA A 216 -12.83 -17.22 -10.30
C ALA A 216 -12.30 -18.62 -9.96
N TYR A 217 -12.78 -19.21 -8.86
CA TYR A 217 -12.35 -20.55 -8.40
C TYR A 217 -13.57 -21.43 -8.09
N PRO A 218 -14.30 -21.88 -9.12
CA PRO A 218 -15.48 -22.71 -8.92
C PRO A 218 -15.12 -24.01 -8.19
N GLY A 219 -15.87 -24.32 -7.13
CA GLY A 219 -15.66 -25.53 -6.32
C GLY A 219 -14.64 -25.38 -5.18
N LYS A 220 -13.98 -24.22 -5.02
CA LYS A 220 -13.20 -23.91 -3.82
C LYS A 220 -14.04 -23.10 -2.85
N VAL A 221 -14.04 -23.54 -1.59
CA VAL A 221 -14.62 -22.80 -0.47
C VAL A 221 -13.47 -22.25 0.38
N PHE A 222 -13.44 -20.95 0.56
CA PHE A 222 -12.50 -20.26 1.44
C PHE A 222 -13.22 -20.02 2.77
N SER A 223 -12.50 -20.16 3.87
CA SER A 223 -13.00 -19.88 5.21
C SER A 223 -12.43 -18.56 5.70
N GLY A 224 -13.25 -17.79 6.36
CA GLY A 224 -12.87 -16.54 6.99
C GLY A 224 -13.74 -16.24 8.20
N ASN A 225 -13.44 -15.15 8.89
CA ASN A 225 -14.25 -14.63 9.98
C ASN A 225 -14.65 -13.19 9.66
N ILE A 226 -15.79 -12.78 10.17
CA ILE A 226 -16.22 -11.38 10.10
C ILE A 226 -15.33 -10.58 11.05
N ASP A 227 -14.53 -9.70 10.49
CA ASP A 227 -13.63 -8.84 11.27
C ASP A 227 -14.35 -7.61 11.79
N LYS A 228 -15.16 -6.97 10.95
CA LYS A 228 -15.85 -5.74 11.29
C LYS A 228 -17.20 -5.58 10.60
N VAL A 229 -18.16 -5.03 11.31
CA VAL A 229 -19.46 -4.66 10.77
C VAL A 229 -19.58 -3.13 10.75
N TYR A 230 -19.71 -2.56 9.55
CA TYR A 230 -19.88 -1.12 9.38
C TYR A 230 -21.36 -0.77 9.39
N HIS A 231 -21.81 -0.04 10.42
CA HIS A 231 -23.18 0.44 10.56
C HIS A 231 -23.39 1.77 9.82
N LEU A 232 -23.05 1.82 8.53
CA LEU A 232 -23.33 3.00 7.70
C LEU A 232 -24.72 2.86 7.08
N SER A 233 -25.74 3.35 7.79
CA SER A 233 -27.06 3.61 7.20
C SER A 233 -26.96 4.90 6.38
N LEU A 234 -26.98 4.80 5.06
CA LEU A 234 -27.22 5.93 4.16
C LEU A 234 -28.70 6.31 4.24
N ILE A 235 -29.08 7.02 5.29
CA ILE A 235 -30.37 7.69 5.33
C ILE A 235 -30.21 8.97 4.50
N HIS A 236 -30.60 8.92 3.22
CA HIS A 236 -30.95 10.10 2.47
C HIS A 236 -32.32 10.59 2.99
N ILE A 237 -32.29 11.61 3.81
CA ILE A 237 -33.48 12.40 4.10
C ILE A 237 -33.58 13.53 3.08
#